data_8b06a8f85fbd77ad69ed766ad24c6dbf
#
_entry.id   8b06a8f85fbd77ad69ed766ad24c6dbf
#
_cell.length_a   1.000
_cell.length_b   1.000
_cell.length_c   1.000
_cell.angle_alpha   90.00
_cell.angle_beta   90.00
_cell.angle_gamma   90.00
#
_symmetry.space_group_name_H-M   'P 1'
#
loop_
_entity.id
_entity.type
_entity.pdbx_description
1 polymer ?
#
loop_
_entity_poly.entity_id
_entity_poly.type
_entity_poly.pdbx_seq_one_letter_code
_entity_poly.pdbx_strand_id
1 'polypeptide(L)'
;MPELGLFQNILSNLIWVILISGFLVWIAHRTNNVNWKLVDLCALVLGAVGFLVPAFEVQRIGFEIEANAQRGWTGGELSGLKNWTDVMLTNCRPSVRSEYSPPDFDLLVEESEEVCRWAEQLNEFVTGLDRDNYQEVPGGILTSFPSVREAPMRYHKVEVFEFLNGWNQHVRERKAVEANALRAPPVGLLLFSPYLLALAFSLAVAGVLLKPRN
;
A
#
# COMPACT_ATOMS: atom_id res chain seq x y z
N MET A 1 24.11 -12.80 -7.08
CA MET A 1 24.05 -14.20 -6.65
C MET A 1 24.13 -14.41 -5.13
N PRO A 2 23.67 -13.47 -4.27
CA PRO A 2 23.60 -13.73 -2.82
C PRO A 2 22.41 -14.59 -2.39
N GLU A 3 21.38 -14.73 -3.23
CA GLU A 3 20.17 -15.47 -2.88
C GLU A 3 20.33 -16.99 -2.77
N LEU A 4 21.23 -17.58 -3.55
CA LEU A 4 21.51 -19.04 -3.46
C LEU A 4 22.12 -19.44 -2.12
N GLY A 5 22.92 -18.58 -1.50
CA GLY A 5 23.52 -18.84 -0.19
C GLY A 5 22.51 -18.85 0.94
N LEU A 6 21.48 -18.01 0.86
CA LEU A 6 20.41 -17.93 1.84
C LEU A 6 19.52 -19.18 1.81
N PHE A 7 19.18 -19.66 0.62
CA PHE A 7 18.40 -20.89 0.42
C PHE A 7 19.15 -22.14 0.92
N GLN A 8 20.46 -22.23 0.66
CA GLN A 8 21.29 -23.32 1.13
C GLN A 8 21.39 -23.36 2.67
N ASN A 9 21.51 -22.21 3.30
CA ASN A 9 21.53 -22.10 4.75
C ASN A 9 20.16 -22.47 5.38
N ILE A 10 19.06 -22.08 4.78
CA ILE A 10 17.72 -22.44 5.24
C ILE A 10 17.50 -23.96 5.16
N LEU A 11 17.85 -24.56 4.02
CA LEU A 11 17.69 -26.01 3.82
C LEU A 11 18.55 -26.81 4.80
N SER A 12 19.80 -26.41 5.02
CA SER A 12 20.69 -27.03 5.98
C SER A 12 20.14 -26.95 7.39
N ASN A 13 19.65 -25.78 7.81
CA ASN A 13 19.07 -25.58 9.13
C ASN A 13 17.78 -26.40 9.31
N LEU A 14 16.94 -26.51 8.29
CA LEU A 14 15.73 -27.34 8.30
C LEU A 14 16.07 -28.81 8.56
N ILE A 15 17.09 -29.35 7.88
CA ILE A 15 17.55 -30.72 8.09
C ILE A 15 18.00 -30.92 9.54
N TRP A 16 18.75 -29.99 10.10
CA TRP A 16 19.18 -30.06 11.49
C TRP A 16 17.99 -30.02 12.48
N VAL A 17 16.99 -29.17 12.25
CA VAL A 17 15.77 -29.14 13.08
C VAL A 17 15.04 -30.48 13.06
N ILE A 18 14.89 -31.09 11.87
CA ILE A 18 14.25 -32.39 11.71
C ILE A 18 15.05 -33.49 12.44
N LEU A 19 16.37 -33.51 12.28
CA LEU A 19 17.24 -34.49 12.93
C LEU A 19 17.21 -34.36 14.47
N ILE A 20 17.35 -33.14 14.98
CA ILE A 20 17.33 -32.90 16.43
C ILE A 20 15.96 -33.23 17.04
N SER A 21 14.87 -32.82 16.40
CA SER A 21 13.54 -33.11 16.92
C SER A 21 13.22 -34.62 16.88
N GLY A 22 13.59 -35.29 15.80
CA GLY A 22 13.47 -36.74 15.67
C GLY A 22 14.27 -37.49 16.76
N PHE A 23 15.49 -37.04 17.01
CA PHE A 23 16.35 -37.60 18.06
C PHE A 23 15.79 -37.39 19.46
N LEU A 24 15.28 -36.21 19.77
CA LEU A 24 14.64 -35.91 21.06
C LEU A 24 13.39 -36.78 21.30
N VAL A 25 12.57 -36.95 20.27
CA VAL A 25 11.38 -37.82 20.36
C VAL A 25 11.78 -39.29 20.53
N TRP A 26 12.84 -39.75 19.84
CA TRP A 26 13.37 -41.08 19.99
C TRP A 26 13.90 -41.34 21.44
N ILE A 27 14.66 -40.39 22.03
CA ILE A 27 15.11 -40.46 23.43
C ILE A 27 13.88 -40.55 24.37
N ALA A 28 12.93 -39.64 24.18
CA ALA A 28 11.74 -39.56 25.00
C ALA A 28 10.93 -40.89 24.92
N HIS A 29 10.82 -41.46 23.73
CA HIS A 29 10.17 -42.76 23.54
C HIS A 29 10.89 -43.89 24.30
N ARG A 30 12.24 -43.89 24.27
CA ARG A 30 13.05 -44.91 24.95
C ARG A 30 12.95 -44.84 26.48
N THR A 31 12.63 -43.68 27.03
CA THR A 31 12.43 -43.48 28.47
C THR A 31 11.02 -43.79 28.94
N ASN A 32 10.11 -44.22 28.09
CA ASN A 32 8.71 -44.55 28.34
C ASN A 32 7.85 -43.43 28.98
N ASN A 33 8.31 -42.19 28.92
CA ASN A 33 7.69 -41.02 29.56
C ASN A 33 7.03 -40.07 28.57
N VAL A 34 6.64 -40.54 27.35
CA VAL A 34 6.07 -39.66 26.33
C VAL A 34 4.56 -39.56 26.46
N ASN A 35 4.06 -38.36 26.69
CA ASN A 35 2.64 -38.08 26.54
C ASN A 35 2.30 -37.81 25.07
N TRP A 36 1.88 -38.90 24.38
CA TRP A 36 1.57 -38.81 22.91
C TRP A 36 0.44 -37.85 22.59
N LYS A 37 -0.51 -37.61 23.49
CA LYS A 37 -1.56 -36.59 23.26
C LYS A 37 -0.96 -35.19 23.22
N LEU A 38 0.05 -34.94 24.04
CA LEU A 38 0.77 -33.63 24.02
C LEU A 38 1.59 -33.50 22.75
N VAL A 39 2.25 -34.56 22.30
CA VAL A 39 3.03 -34.58 21.05
C VAL A 39 2.13 -34.26 19.85
N ASP A 40 0.98 -34.94 19.76
CA ASP A 40 -0.01 -34.70 18.69
C ASP A 40 -0.55 -33.26 18.72
N LEU A 41 -0.83 -32.72 19.92
CA LEU A 41 -1.27 -31.35 20.09
C LEU A 41 -0.18 -30.34 19.66
N CYS A 42 1.07 -30.55 20.09
CA CYS A 42 2.20 -29.70 19.69
C CYS A 42 2.42 -29.74 18.18
N ALA A 43 2.37 -30.90 17.55
CA ALA A 43 2.49 -31.03 16.11
C ALA A 43 1.40 -30.24 15.38
N LEU A 44 0.15 -30.33 15.85
CA LEU A 44 -0.97 -29.61 15.27
C LEU A 44 -0.83 -28.08 15.43
N VAL A 45 -0.48 -27.61 16.62
CA VAL A 45 -0.31 -26.15 16.89
C VAL A 45 0.85 -25.58 16.08
N LEU A 46 2.00 -26.26 16.09
CA LEU A 46 3.18 -25.80 15.33
C LEU A 46 2.92 -25.83 13.81
N GLY A 47 2.22 -26.86 13.34
CA GLY A 47 1.80 -26.96 11.94
C GLY A 47 0.86 -25.83 11.54
N ALA A 48 -0.14 -25.55 12.36
CA ALA A 48 -1.09 -24.47 12.12
C ALA A 48 -0.39 -23.09 12.08
N VAL A 49 0.46 -22.79 13.08
CA VAL A 49 1.22 -21.54 13.12
C VAL A 49 2.19 -21.46 11.95
N GLY A 50 2.92 -22.54 11.64
CA GLY A 50 3.85 -22.59 10.52
C GLY A 50 3.17 -22.39 9.17
N PHE A 51 1.90 -22.76 9.02
CA PHE A 51 1.13 -22.55 7.79
C PHE A 51 0.51 -21.15 7.70
N LEU A 52 0.05 -20.60 8.83
CA LEU A 52 -0.57 -19.28 8.86
C LEU A 52 0.43 -18.15 8.54
N VAL A 53 1.69 -18.28 8.97
CA VAL A 53 2.71 -17.24 8.74
C VAL A 53 2.96 -16.96 7.26
N PRO A 54 3.16 -17.95 6.36
CA PRO A 54 3.26 -17.70 4.92
C PRO A 54 2.00 -17.07 4.32
N ALA A 55 0.81 -17.42 4.80
CA ALA A 55 -0.43 -16.83 4.33
C ALA A 55 -0.48 -15.32 4.61
N PHE A 56 -0.03 -14.88 5.78
CA PHE A 56 0.10 -13.46 6.13
C PHE A 56 1.14 -12.76 5.26
N GLU A 57 2.23 -13.44 4.86
CA GLU A 57 3.23 -12.84 3.99
C GLU A 57 2.73 -12.63 2.58
N VAL A 58 2.00 -13.58 2.02
CA VAL A 58 1.35 -13.40 0.71
C VAL A 58 0.43 -12.18 0.74
N GLN A 59 -0.31 -12.02 1.83
CA GLN A 59 -1.16 -10.85 2.03
C GLN A 59 -0.34 -9.55 2.13
N ARG A 60 0.79 -9.56 2.86
CA ARG A 60 1.69 -8.40 2.98
C ARG A 60 2.28 -8.00 1.63
N ILE A 61 2.77 -8.98 0.85
CA ILE A 61 3.28 -8.74 -0.50
C ILE A 61 2.18 -8.15 -1.39
N GLY A 62 0.95 -8.64 -1.26
CA GLY A 62 -0.21 -8.06 -1.93
C GLY A 62 -0.38 -6.57 -1.61
N PHE A 63 -0.33 -6.19 -0.34
CA PHE A 63 -0.42 -4.78 0.07
C PHE A 63 0.76 -3.94 -0.42
N GLU A 64 1.98 -4.48 -0.44
CA GLU A 64 3.16 -3.77 -0.97
C GLU A 64 3.03 -3.52 -2.49
N ILE A 65 2.54 -4.50 -3.25
CA ILE A 65 2.27 -4.35 -4.69
C ILE A 65 1.20 -3.29 -4.92
N GLU A 66 0.10 -3.35 -4.16
CA GLU A 66 -0.99 -2.40 -4.26
C GLU A 66 -0.53 -0.98 -3.86
N ALA A 67 0.24 -0.84 -2.78
CA ALA A 67 0.83 0.44 -2.37
C ALA A 67 1.74 1.05 -3.46
N ASN A 68 2.53 0.21 -4.13
CA ASN A 68 3.37 0.67 -5.24
C ASN A 68 2.54 1.07 -6.47
N ALA A 69 1.46 0.36 -6.77
CA ALA A 69 0.52 0.75 -7.81
C ALA A 69 -0.14 2.10 -7.49
N GLN A 70 -0.64 2.28 -6.27
CA GLN A 70 -1.23 3.54 -5.82
C GLN A 70 -0.23 4.70 -5.87
N ARG A 71 1.05 4.48 -5.56
CA ARG A 71 2.11 5.48 -5.74
C ARG A 71 2.28 5.88 -7.21
N GLY A 72 2.14 4.95 -8.13
CA GLY A 72 2.16 5.22 -9.58
C GLY A 72 0.97 6.08 -10.01
N TRP A 73 -0.24 5.71 -9.59
CA TRP A 73 -1.46 6.44 -9.89
C TRP A 73 -1.44 7.86 -9.31
N THR A 74 -1.09 8.03 -8.03
CA THR A 74 -0.95 9.37 -7.43
C THR A 74 0.08 10.23 -8.14
N GLY A 75 1.17 9.65 -8.64
CA GLY A 75 2.17 10.37 -9.44
C GLY A 75 1.61 10.86 -10.78
N GLY A 76 0.79 10.05 -11.45
CA GLY A 76 0.10 10.41 -12.69
C GLY A 76 -0.90 11.56 -12.49
N GLU A 77 -1.77 11.42 -11.49
CA GLU A 77 -2.76 12.46 -11.13
C GLU A 77 -2.09 13.77 -10.72
N LEU A 78 -1.01 13.72 -9.94
CA LEU A 78 -0.25 14.90 -9.57
C LEU A 78 0.36 15.60 -10.78
N SER A 79 0.90 14.83 -11.73
CA SER A 79 1.45 15.40 -12.97
C SER A 79 0.36 16.05 -13.81
N GLY A 80 -0.81 15.42 -13.92
CA GLY A 80 -1.98 15.98 -14.59
C GLY A 80 -2.44 17.28 -13.93
N LEU A 81 -2.55 17.28 -12.60
CA LEU A 81 -2.97 18.43 -11.82
C LEU A 81 -1.97 19.62 -11.97
N LYS A 82 -0.66 19.35 -11.90
CA LYS A 82 0.39 20.36 -12.15
C LYS A 82 0.27 20.97 -13.55
N ASN A 83 0.11 20.11 -14.56
CA ASN A 83 -0.05 20.58 -15.94
C ASN A 83 -1.30 21.46 -16.12
N TRP A 84 -2.42 21.09 -15.54
CA TRP A 84 -3.64 21.89 -15.62
C TRP A 84 -3.55 23.20 -14.87
N THR A 85 -2.91 23.24 -13.70
CA THR A 85 -2.66 24.50 -12.99
C THR A 85 -1.74 25.42 -13.79
N ASP A 86 -0.70 24.89 -14.43
CA ASP A 86 0.19 25.66 -15.31
C ASP A 86 -0.55 26.22 -16.52
N VAL A 87 -1.43 25.43 -17.15
CA VAL A 87 -2.27 25.91 -18.27
C VAL A 87 -3.19 27.05 -17.83
N MET A 88 -3.84 26.91 -16.67
CA MET A 88 -4.70 27.97 -16.13
C MET A 88 -3.89 29.24 -15.85
N LEU A 89 -2.75 29.14 -15.19
CA LEU A 89 -1.89 30.29 -14.87
C LEU A 89 -1.31 30.95 -16.13
N THR A 90 -0.98 30.17 -17.16
CA THR A 90 -0.53 30.71 -18.44
C THR A 90 -1.61 31.54 -19.12
N ASN A 91 -2.86 31.17 -18.94
CA ASN A 91 -4.02 31.91 -19.48
C ASN A 91 -4.42 33.11 -18.63
N CYS A 92 -3.85 33.27 -17.43
CA CYS A 92 -4.05 34.40 -16.52
C CYS A 92 -3.31 35.66 -16.98
N ARG A 93 -3.63 36.13 -18.19
CA ARG A 93 -3.09 37.35 -18.71
C ARG A 93 -4.06 38.52 -18.52
N PRO A 94 -3.60 39.71 -18.23
CA PRO A 94 -4.45 40.87 -18.13
C PRO A 94 -5.18 41.09 -19.48
N SER A 95 -6.48 41.09 -19.43
CA SER A 95 -7.30 41.37 -20.59
C SER A 95 -7.40 42.88 -20.82
N VAL A 96 -7.14 43.33 -22.04
CA VAL A 96 -7.23 44.74 -22.39
C VAL A 96 -8.48 45.00 -23.22
N ARG A 97 -9.33 45.91 -22.77
CA ARG A 97 -10.54 46.29 -23.50
C ARG A 97 -10.20 46.88 -24.86
N SER A 98 -10.89 46.44 -25.88
CA SER A 98 -10.82 46.96 -27.26
C SER A 98 -12.20 47.43 -27.72
N GLU A 99 -12.27 48.09 -28.86
CA GLU A 99 -13.54 48.48 -29.47
C GLU A 99 -14.44 47.30 -29.87
N TYR A 100 -13.87 46.08 -29.96
CA TYR A 100 -14.58 44.84 -30.26
C TYR A 100 -14.92 44.05 -29.01
N SER A 101 -14.66 44.57 -27.82
CA SER A 101 -14.98 43.90 -26.56
C SER A 101 -16.50 43.76 -26.34
N PRO A 102 -16.99 42.65 -25.84
CA PRO A 102 -18.41 42.48 -25.58
C PRO A 102 -18.91 43.45 -24.49
N PRO A 103 -20.24 43.69 -24.41
CA PRO A 103 -20.80 44.63 -23.43
C PRO A 103 -20.49 44.27 -21.97
N ASP A 104 -20.37 42.97 -21.67
CA ASP A 104 -20.10 42.39 -20.35
C ASP A 104 -18.61 42.12 -20.11
N PHE A 105 -17.72 42.71 -20.90
CA PHE A 105 -16.26 42.53 -20.85
C PHE A 105 -15.70 42.70 -19.43
N ASP A 106 -16.14 43.72 -18.71
CA ASP A 106 -15.63 44.01 -17.36
C ASP A 106 -15.99 42.89 -16.38
N LEU A 107 -17.18 42.29 -16.52
CA LEU A 107 -17.59 41.11 -15.73
C LEU A 107 -16.78 39.87 -16.07
N LEU A 108 -16.46 39.67 -17.35
CA LEU A 108 -15.63 38.53 -17.78
C LEU A 108 -14.17 38.69 -17.28
N VAL A 109 -13.67 39.90 -17.20
CA VAL A 109 -12.35 40.19 -16.61
C VAL A 109 -12.35 39.86 -15.13
N GLU A 110 -13.39 40.30 -14.39
CA GLU A 110 -13.52 40.00 -12.96
C GLU A 110 -13.61 38.49 -12.69
N GLU A 111 -14.44 37.75 -13.46
CA GLU A 111 -14.52 36.29 -13.38
C GLU A 111 -13.15 35.62 -13.67
N SER A 112 -12.42 36.12 -14.67
CA SER A 112 -11.08 35.62 -15.02
C SER A 112 -10.07 35.84 -13.89
N GLU A 113 -10.07 37.04 -13.26
CA GLU A 113 -9.20 37.34 -12.13
C GLU A 113 -9.49 36.48 -10.90
N GLU A 114 -10.77 36.15 -10.65
CA GLU A 114 -11.14 35.23 -9.58
C GLU A 114 -10.66 33.81 -9.84
N VAL A 115 -10.78 33.32 -11.08
CA VAL A 115 -10.23 32.02 -11.49
C VAL A 115 -8.72 31.99 -11.36
N CYS A 116 -8.04 33.06 -11.73
CA CYS A 116 -6.59 33.16 -11.61
C CYS A 116 -6.14 33.13 -10.15
N ARG A 117 -6.80 33.87 -9.25
CA ARG A 117 -6.50 33.80 -7.81
C ARG A 117 -6.71 32.39 -7.23
N TRP A 118 -7.78 31.70 -7.68
CA TRP A 118 -8.01 30.33 -7.29
C TRP A 118 -6.92 29.38 -7.83
N ALA A 119 -6.51 29.56 -9.09
CA ALA A 119 -5.44 28.76 -9.72
C ALA A 119 -4.09 28.98 -9.02
N GLU A 120 -3.78 30.20 -8.58
CA GLU A 120 -2.59 30.49 -7.77
C GLU A 120 -2.62 29.75 -6.43
N GLN A 121 -3.74 29.77 -5.71
CA GLN A 121 -3.90 29.02 -4.45
C GLN A 121 -3.73 27.51 -4.65
N LEU A 122 -4.34 26.97 -5.73
CA LEU A 122 -4.19 25.57 -6.08
C LEU A 122 -2.73 25.23 -6.42
N ASN A 123 -2.06 26.09 -7.20
CA ASN A 123 -0.67 25.89 -7.58
C ASN A 123 0.28 25.91 -6.38
N GLU A 124 0.06 26.82 -5.43
CA GLU A 124 0.84 26.86 -4.19
C GLU A 124 0.71 25.54 -3.42
N PHE A 125 -0.51 25.01 -3.29
CA PHE A 125 -0.75 23.71 -2.66
C PHE A 125 -0.09 22.57 -3.45
N VAL A 126 -0.32 22.49 -4.77
CA VAL A 126 0.16 21.41 -5.64
C VAL A 126 1.69 21.40 -5.76
N THR A 127 2.33 22.55 -5.72
CA THR A 127 3.80 22.67 -5.77
C THR A 127 4.45 22.05 -4.54
N GLY A 128 3.80 22.11 -3.39
CA GLY A 128 4.26 21.46 -2.15
C GLY A 128 4.08 19.95 -2.11
N LEU A 129 3.40 19.38 -3.11
CA LEU A 129 3.14 17.93 -3.18
C LEU A 129 4.21 17.21 -4.00
N ASP A 130 4.60 16.04 -3.52
CA ASP A 130 5.45 15.11 -4.24
C ASP A 130 4.99 13.66 -3.98
N ARG A 131 5.77 12.70 -4.46
CA ARG A 131 5.48 11.27 -4.32
C ARG A 131 5.40 10.81 -2.86
N ASP A 132 6.14 11.43 -1.98
CA ASP A 132 6.25 11.03 -0.56
C ASP A 132 5.46 11.98 0.35
N ASN A 133 5.33 13.25 -0.04
CA ASN A 133 4.49 14.25 0.61
C ASN A 133 3.15 14.40 -0.14
N TYR A 134 2.19 13.55 0.19
CA TYR A 134 0.87 13.53 -0.45
C TYR A 134 -0.24 13.79 0.57
N GLN A 135 -1.12 14.71 0.21
CA GLN A 135 -2.25 15.13 1.05
C GLN A 135 -3.49 15.31 0.19
N GLU A 136 -4.65 15.16 0.80
CA GLU A 136 -5.89 15.52 0.12
C GLU A 136 -5.95 17.03 -0.08
N VAL A 137 -6.48 17.45 -1.23
CA VAL A 137 -6.73 18.87 -1.50
C VAL A 137 -7.74 19.38 -0.47
N PRO A 138 -7.45 20.48 0.23
CA PRO A 138 -8.33 21.04 1.22
C PRO A 138 -9.71 21.38 0.65
N GLY A 139 -10.77 21.05 1.40
CA GLY A 139 -12.14 21.33 0.97
C GLY A 139 -12.39 22.81 0.67
N GLY A 140 -11.69 23.72 1.32
CA GLY A 140 -11.73 25.14 1.03
C GLY A 140 -11.34 25.48 -0.40
N ILE A 141 -10.29 24.85 -0.95
CA ILE A 141 -9.88 25.04 -2.35
C ILE A 141 -10.95 24.47 -3.30
N LEU A 142 -11.51 23.29 -2.97
CA LEU A 142 -12.55 22.66 -3.80
C LEU A 142 -13.83 23.50 -3.86
N THR A 143 -14.22 24.14 -2.76
CA THR A 143 -15.48 24.90 -2.68
C THR A 143 -15.35 26.35 -3.11
N SER A 144 -14.13 26.90 -3.15
CA SER A 144 -13.86 28.30 -3.49
C SER A 144 -13.72 28.60 -4.98
N PHE A 145 -13.92 27.58 -5.84
CA PHE A 145 -13.88 27.83 -7.29
C PHE A 145 -15.02 28.78 -7.69
N PRO A 146 -14.71 29.90 -8.36
CA PRO A 146 -15.69 30.91 -8.70
C PRO A 146 -16.73 30.41 -9.71
N SER A 147 -17.87 31.10 -9.74
CA SER A 147 -18.90 30.86 -10.74
C SER A 147 -18.46 31.43 -12.09
N VAL A 148 -18.35 30.59 -13.11
CA VAL A 148 -17.83 30.97 -14.42
C VAL A 148 -18.96 30.91 -15.46
N ARG A 149 -19.15 31.97 -16.22
CA ARG A 149 -20.16 32.06 -17.30
C ARG A 149 -19.56 31.69 -18.66
N GLU A 150 -18.29 31.99 -18.89
CA GLU A 150 -17.64 31.74 -20.15
C GLU A 150 -17.40 30.25 -20.40
N ALA A 151 -17.76 29.77 -21.59
CA ALA A 151 -17.70 28.36 -21.93
C ALA A 151 -16.29 27.74 -21.83
N PRO A 152 -15.21 28.37 -22.30
CA PRO A 152 -13.87 27.81 -22.17
C PRO A 152 -13.45 27.57 -20.70
N MET A 153 -13.70 28.56 -19.84
CA MET A 153 -13.35 28.45 -18.42
C MET A 153 -14.17 27.36 -17.69
N ARG A 154 -15.45 27.17 -18.09
CA ARG A 154 -16.27 26.06 -17.56
C ARG A 154 -15.72 24.69 -17.92
N TYR A 155 -15.17 24.55 -19.12
CA TYR A 155 -14.54 23.31 -19.57
C TYR A 155 -13.33 22.98 -18.72
N HIS A 156 -12.43 23.93 -18.53
CA HIS A 156 -11.26 23.76 -17.67
C HIS A 156 -11.64 23.41 -16.21
N LYS A 157 -12.75 24.00 -15.71
CA LYS A 157 -13.27 23.64 -14.38
C LYS A 157 -13.54 22.15 -14.27
N VAL A 158 -14.27 21.57 -15.23
CA VAL A 158 -14.64 20.14 -15.19
C VAL A 158 -13.40 19.26 -15.15
N GLU A 159 -12.45 19.50 -16.05
CA GLU A 159 -11.20 18.72 -16.12
C GLU A 159 -10.36 18.84 -14.87
N VAL A 160 -10.17 20.05 -14.33
CA VAL A 160 -9.41 20.23 -13.10
C VAL A 160 -10.09 19.52 -11.93
N PHE A 161 -11.42 19.58 -11.83
CA PHE A 161 -12.14 18.88 -10.77
C PHE A 161 -12.08 17.35 -10.90
N GLU A 162 -12.02 16.82 -12.11
CA GLU A 162 -11.78 15.38 -12.32
C GLU A 162 -10.41 14.97 -11.77
N PHE A 163 -9.35 15.72 -12.09
CA PHE A 163 -8.02 15.48 -11.51
C PHE A 163 -7.97 15.64 -9.99
N LEU A 164 -8.63 16.66 -9.44
CA LEU A 164 -8.71 16.88 -7.98
C LEU A 164 -9.42 15.72 -7.27
N ASN A 165 -10.52 15.24 -7.84
CA ASN A 165 -11.25 14.11 -7.30
C ASN A 165 -10.45 12.81 -7.42
N GLY A 166 -9.82 12.55 -8.56
CA GLY A 166 -8.92 11.43 -8.79
C GLY A 166 -7.77 11.43 -7.78
N TRP A 167 -7.09 12.57 -7.65
CA TRP A 167 -6.04 12.75 -6.63
C TRP A 167 -6.52 12.42 -5.22
N ASN A 168 -7.61 13.03 -4.78
CA ASN A 168 -8.14 12.80 -3.42
C ASN A 168 -8.56 11.34 -3.19
N GLN A 169 -9.10 10.68 -4.22
CA GLN A 169 -9.42 9.25 -4.16
C GLN A 169 -8.16 8.43 -3.95
N HIS A 170 -7.13 8.62 -4.80
CA HIS A 170 -5.89 7.86 -4.72
C HIS A 170 -5.12 8.13 -3.43
N VAL A 171 -5.16 9.35 -2.89
CA VAL A 171 -4.60 9.67 -1.57
C VAL A 171 -5.27 8.86 -0.48
N ARG A 172 -6.62 8.75 -0.48
CA ARG A 172 -7.36 7.96 0.50
C ARG A 172 -7.08 6.47 0.37
N GLU A 173 -7.11 5.94 -0.86
CA GLU A 173 -6.82 4.53 -1.14
C GLU A 173 -5.40 4.17 -0.69
N ARG A 174 -4.42 5.00 -1.03
CA ARG A 174 -3.03 4.81 -0.60
C ARG A 174 -2.88 4.80 0.92
N LYS A 175 -3.49 5.75 1.63
CA LYS A 175 -3.48 5.79 3.11
C LYS A 175 -4.11 4.52 3.70
N ALA A 176 -5.20 4.02 3.10
CA ALA A 176 -5.85 2.79 3.55
C ALA A 176 -4.96 1.56 3.36
N VAL A 177 -4.30 1.43 2.21
CA VAL A 177 -3.37 0.33 1.91
C VAL A 177 -2.16 0.38 2.82
N GLU A 178 -1.55 1.56 3.02
CA GLU A 178 -0.40 1.74 3.92
C GLU A 178 -0.77 1.41 5.39
N ALA A 179 -1.95 1.81 5.84
CA ALA A 179 -2.46 1.44 7.17
C ALA A 179 -2.66 -0.07 7.35
N ASN A 180 -3.09 -0.77 6.30
CA ASN A 180 -3.22 -2.23 6.30
C ASN A 180 -1.86 -2.92 6.27
N ALA A 181 -0.91 -2.42 5.50
CA ALA A 181 0.46 -2.93 5.47
C ALA A 181 1.17 -2.83 6.84
N LEU A 182 0.92 -1.75 7.58
CA LEU A 182 1.46 -1.57 8.95
C LEU A 182 0.88 -2.57 9.98
N ARG A 183 -0.30 -3.12 9.71
CA ARG A 183 -0.94 -4.14 10.57
C ARG A 183 -0.45 -5.55 10.27
N ALA A 184 0.28 -5.75 9.19
CA ALA A 184 0.83 -7.05 8.83
C ALA A 184 1.88 -7.49 9.87
N PRO A 185 1.94 -8.79 10.22
CA PRO A 185 2.91 -9.28 11.19
C PRO A 185 4.36 -9.03 10.72
N PRO A 186 5.28 -8.81 11.66
CA PRO A 186 6.67 -8.47 11.32
C PRO A 186 7.37 -9.62 10.58
N VAL A 187 8.21 -9.27 9.61
CA VAL A 187 8.99 -10.19 8.74
C VAL A 187 9.75 -11.26 9.54
N GLY A 188 10.13 -10.96 10.77
CA GLY A 188 10.86 -11.92 11.63
C GLY A 188 10.12 -13.23 11.86
N LEU A 189 8.79 -13.23 11.91
CA LEU A 189 7.99 -14.44 12.07
C LEU A 189 8.07 -15.39 10.87
N LEU A 190 8.27 -14.86 9.67
CA LEU A 190 8.42 -15.63 8.45
C LEU A 190 9.66 -16.51 8.43
N LEU A 191 10.76 -16.00 8.97
CA LEU A 191 12.00 -16.75 9.04
C LEU A 191 11.86 -18.02 9.90
N PHE A 192 10.92 -18.02 10.85
CA PHE A 192 10.65 -19.15 11.74
C PHE A 192 9.63 -20.14 11.16
N SER A 193 8.80 -19.74 10.20
CA SER A 193 7.74 -20.58 9.62
C SER A 193 8.24 -21.94 9.11
N PRO A 194 9.30 -22.02 8.28
CA PRO A 194 9.79 -23.32 7.80
C PRO A 194 10.31 -24.21 8.92
N TYR A 195 10.88 -23.60 9.98
CA TYR A 195 11.33 -24.38 11.16
C TYR A 195 10.18 -24.92 11.98
N LEU A 196 9.11 -24.13 12.14
CA LEU A 196 7.90 -24.58 12.82
C LEU A 196 7.23 -25.72 12.07
N LEU A 197 7.15 -25.65 10.75
CA LEU A 197 6.61 -26.71 9.90
C LEU A 197 7.48 -27.97 9.96
N ALA A 198 8.81 -27.84 9.91
CA ALA A 198 9.72 -28.98 10.03
C ALA A 198 9.62 -29.67 11.37
N LEU A 199 9.50 -28.89 12.46
CA LEU A 199 9.27 -29.43 13.81
C LEU A 199 7.93 -30.14 13.92
N ALA A 200 6.85 -29.52 13.42
CA ALA A 200 5.52 -30.11 13.39
C ALA A 200 5.52 -31.45 12.63
N PHE A 201 6.13 -31.47 11.46
CA PHE A 201 6.25 -32.69 10.65
C PHE A 201 7.04 -33.79 11.37
N SER A 202 8.17 -33.45 12.01
CA SER A 202 8.97 -34.41 12.77
C SER A 202 8.19 -35.01 13.93
N LEU A 203 7.42 -34.20 14.67
CA LEU A 203 6.58 -34.68 15.75
C LEU A 203 5.44 -35.57 15.26
N ALA A 204 4.81 -35.21 14.13
CA ALA A 204 3.76 -36.02 13.51
C ALA A 204 4.27 -37.40 13.05
N VAL A 205 5.44 -37.41 12.36
CA VAL A 205 6.09 -38.66 11.93
C VAL A 205 6.44 -39.54 13.13
N ALA A 206 7.01 -38.95 14.18
CA ALA A 206 7.33 -39.68 15.40
C ALA A 206 6.08 -40.24 16.06
N GLY A 207 4.98 -39.50 16.10
CA GLY A 207 3.67 -39.99 16.59
C GLY A 207 3.16 -41.20 15.82
N VAL A 208 3.35 -41.24 14.49
CA VAL A 208 2.93 -42.37 13.67
C VAL A 208 3.84 -43.59 13.85
N LEU A 209 5.15 -43.38 13.93
CA LEU A 209 6.12 -44.49 13.96
C LEU A 209 6.34 -45.08 15.35
N LEU A 210 6.28 -44.27 16.39
CA LEU A 210 6.71 -44.63 17.73
C LEU A 210 5.55 -44.80 18.74
N LYS A 211 4.35 -44.31 18.40
CA LYS A 211 3.17 -44.46 19.25
C LYS A 211 2.77 -45.94 19.36
N PRO A 212 2.64 -46.53 20.57
CA PRO A 212 2.18 -47.89 20.73
C PRO A 212 0.79 -48.05 20.11
N ARG A 213 0.64 -49.04 19.25
CA ARG A 213 -0.68 -49.45 18.72
C ARG A 213 -1.39 -50.23 19.82
N ASN A 214 -2.35 -49.62 20.50
CA ASN A 214 -3.27 -50.32 21.38
C ASN A 214 -4.32 -51.07 20.57
#